data_148d8c5eda1f87ffe761ef54ebb3e9b2
#
_entry.id   148d8c5eda1f87ffe761ef54ebb3e9b2
#
_cell.length_a   1.000
_cell.length_b   1.000
_cell.length_c   1.000
_cell.angle_alpha   90.00
_cell.angle_beta   90.00
_cell.angle_gamma   90.00
#
_symmetry.space_group_name_H-M   'P 1'
#
loop_
_entity.id
_entity.type
_entity.pdbx_description
1 polymer ?
#
loop_
_entity_poly.entity_id
_entity_poly.type
_entity_poly.pdbx_seq_one_letter_code
_entity_poly.pdbx_strand_id
1 'polypeptide(L)'
;KEEPLTTHADHFNTNYAYSVASYSKGEVFLAQLGYIVGQKTLDNILLDYYNQWRFKHPNANDFIRIAEKRSGMALQWYKEYWVYSTKTIDYGIGDINDAGGKAAVTLSRIGLMPMPLDVQVTYKDGTSEMYYIPVNMMYGNKQPENNLPFIIKSEWKWVNPDYTLQISRGVADIKQIEIDPSQRMADVNRVNN
;
A
#
# COMPACT_ATOMS: atom_id res chain seq x y z
N LYS A 1 -15.95 -5.26 -17.52
CA LYS A 1 -15.02 -6.07 -16.73
C LYS A 1 -13.65 -5.44 -16.83
N GLU A 2 -12.93 -5.30 -15.73
CA GLU A 2 -11.57 -4.75 -15.69
C GLU A 2 -10.57 -5.69 -16.38
N GLU A 3 -9.56 -5.13 -17.03
CA GLU A 3 -8.49 -5.86 -17.69
C GLU A 3 -7.11 -5.34 -17.23
N PRO A 4 -6.01 -6.13 -17.34
CA PRO A 4 -4.68 -5.70 -16.93
C PRO A 4 -4.19 -4.45 -17.68
N LEU A 5 -3.36 -3.63 -17.01
CA LEU A 5 -2.74 -2.45 -17.64
C LEU A 5 -1.91 -2.76 -18.88
N THR A 6 -1.33 -3.96 -18.95
CA THR A 6 -0.50 -4.43 -20.09
C THR A 6 -1.29 -4.96 -21.27
N THR A 7 -2.62 -4.97 -21.22
CA THR A 7 -3.43 -5.39 -22.36
C THR A 7 -3.13 -4.48 -23.54
N HIS A 8 -2.79 -5.08 -24.72
CA HIS A 8 -2.53 -4.30 -25.92
C HIS A 8 -3.78 -3.53 -26.33
N ALA A 9 -3.63 -2.32 -26.82
CA ALA A 9 -4.75 -1.41 -27.12
C ALA A 9 -5.83 -2.06 -28.02
N ASP A 10 -5.40 -2.87 -29.00
CA ASP A 10 -6.29 -3.56 -29.94
C ASP A 10 -6.94 -4.84 -29.38
N HIS A 11 -6.55 -5.27 -28.16
CA HIS A 11 -6.99 -6.53 -27.56
C HIS A 11 -7.96 -6.35 -26.40
N PHE A 12 -8.28 -5.11 -26.02
CA PHE A 12 -9.33 -4.87 -25.01
C PHE A 12 -10.70 -5.34 -25.54
N ASN A 13 -11.44 -6.06 -24.71
CA ASN A 13 -12.77 -6.55 -25.08
C ASN A 13 -13.80 -5.44 -25.30
N THR A 14 -13.61 -4.28 -24.68
CA THR A 14 -14.51 -3.11 -24.79
C THR A 14 -13.74 -1.80 -24.63
N ASN A 15 -14.28 -0.71 -25.23
CA ASN A 15 -13.76 0.64 -25.02
C ASN A 15 -13.82 1.07 -23.54
N TYR A 16 -14.79 0.57 -22.77
CA TYR A 16 -14.88 0.79 -21.34
C TYR A 16 -13.69 0.17 -20.60
N ALA A 17 -13.35 -1.10 -20.89
CA ALA A 17 -12.20 -1.77 -20.28
C ALA A 17 -10.89 -1.05 -20.64
N TYR A 18 -10.72 -0.61 -21.88
CA TYR A 18 -9.60 0.23 -22.31
C TYR A 18 -9.48 1.52 -21.48
N SER A 19 -10.58 2.27 -21.37
CA SER A 19 -10.58 3.54 -20.63
C SER A 19 -10.28 3.35 -19.14
N VAL A 20 -10.90 2.35 -18.51
CA VAL A 20 -10.66 2.04 -17.10
C VAL A 20 -9.21 1.63 -16.86
N ALA A 21 -8.65 0.74 -17.66
CA ALA A 21 -7.27 0.30 -17.50
C ALA A 21 -6.27 1.43 -17.78
N SER A 22 -6.40 2.11 -18.93
CA SER A 22 -5.39 3.08 -19.39
C SER A 22 -5.38 4.38 -18.59
N TYR A 23 -6.54 4.85 -18.11
CA TYR A 23 -6.64 6.12 -17.39
C TYR A 23 -6.87 5.92 -15.89
N SER A 24 -8.01 5.37 -15.49
CA SER A 24 -8.36 5.28 -14.07
C SER A 24 -7.40 4.40 -13.27
N LYS A 25 -7.12 3.21 -13.76
CA LYS A 25 -6.18 2.29 -13.08
C LYS A 25 -4.74 2.80 -13.15
N GLY A 26 -4.36 3.48 -14.24
CA GLY A 26 -3.05 4.13 -14.37
C GLY A 26 -2.85 5.22 -13.31
N GLU A 27 -3.86 6.05 -13.06
CA GLU A 27 -3.84 7.05 -12.00
C GLU A 27 -3.74 6.39 -10.62
N VAL A 28 -4.59 5.39 -10.34
CA VAL A 28 -4.57 4.66 -9.06
C VAL A 28 -3.22 3.96 -8.87
N PHE A 29 -2.63 3.38 -9.91
CA PHE A 29 -1.28 2.81 -9.85
C PHE A 29 -0.25 3.83 -9.35
N LEU A 30 -0.23 5.05 -9.86
CA LEU A 30 0.71 6.07 -9.39
C LEU A 30 0.40 6.53 -7.96
N ALA A 31 -0.88 6.70 -7.62
CA ALA A 31 -1.30 7.08 -6.27
C ALA A 31 -0.88 6.01 -5.23
N GLN A 32 -1.07 4.73 -5.55
CA GLN A 32 -0.65 3.62 -4.68
C GLN A 32 0.88 3.52 -4.57
N LEU A 33 1.62 3.78 -5.65
CA LEU A 33 3.07 3.87 -5.56
C LEU A 33 3.49 4.99 -4.58
N GLY A 34 2.84 6.15 -4.64
CA GLY A 34 3.06 7.26 -3.69
C GLY A 34 2.75 6.88 -2.25
N TYR A 35 1.72 6.07 -2.01
CA TYR A 35 1.43 5.52 -0.68
C TYR A 35 2.57 4.62 -0.16
N ILE A 36 3.16 3.80 -1.03
CA ILE A 36 4.25 2.85 -0.68
C ILE A 36 5.57 3.56 -0.43
N VAL A 37 5.98 4.47 -1.32
CA VAL A 37 7.32 5.07 -1.29
C VAL A 37 7.36 6.45 -0.61
N GLY A 38 6.20 7.04 -0.32
CA GLY A 38 6.01 8.41 0.12
C GLY A 38 5.90 9.40 -1.04
N GLN A 39 5.06 10.44 -0.90
CA GLN A 39 4.73 11.39 -1.98
C GLN A 39 5.96 12.08 -2.56
N LYS A 40 6.84 12.60 -1.70
CA LYS A 40 8.09 13.27 -2.14
C LYS A 40 8.98 12.35 -2.98
N THR A 41 9.03 11.06 -2.64
CA THR A 41 9.79 10.08 -3.42
C THR A 41 9.14 9.82 -4.77
N LEU A 42 7.80 9.71 -4.82
CA LEU A 42 7.07 9.59 -6.08
C LEU A 42 7.32 10.78 -7.00
N ASP A 43 7.27 12.01 -6.49
CA ASP A 43 7.53 13.21 -7.30
C ASP A 43 8.92 13.16 -7.96
N ASN A 44 9.92 12.73 -7.20
CA ASN A 44 11.28 12.54 -7.73
C ASN A 44 11.36 11.37 -8.74
N ILE A 45 10.63 10.28 -8.52
CA ILE A 45 10.55 9.17 -9.48
C ILE A 45 10.00 9.65 -10.83
N LEU A 46 8.91 10.42 -10.80
CA LEU A 46 8.29 10.96 -12.01
C LEU A 46 9.23 11.92 -12.74
N LEU A 47 9.94 12.79 -12.01
CA LEU A 47 10.91 13.72 -12.58
C LEU A 47 12.10 12.97 -13.20
N ASP A 48 12.64 11.96 -12.52
CA ASP A 48 13.73 11.14 -13.05
C ASP A 48 13.30 10.35 -14.29
N TYR A 49 12.08 9.79 -14.26
CA TYR A 49 11.51 9.08 -15.39
C TYR A 49 11.37 10.00 -16.61
N TYR A 50 10.77 11.18 -16.43
CA TYR A 50 10.65 12.17 -17.48
C TYR A 50 12.02 12.55 -18.08
N ASN A 51 13.01 12.87 -17.24
CA ASN A 51 14.34 13.28 -17.70
C ASN A 51 15.09 12.19 -18.46
N GLN A 52 14.93 10.91 -18.06
CA GLN A 52 15.65 9.80 -18.69
C GLN A 52 14.95 9.29 -19.96
N TRP A 53 13.60 9.36 -20.00
CA TRP A 53 12.81 8.68 -20.99
C TRP A 53 12.02 9.58 -21.95
N ARG A 54 12.01 10.90 -21.73
CA ARG A 54 11.38 11.83 -22.69
C ARG A 54 11.93 11.58 -24.11
N PHE A 55 11.02 11.55 -25.08
CA PHE A 55 11.31 11.24 -26.50
C PHE A 55 11.85 9.82 -26.77
N LYS A 56 11.68 8.90 -25.84
CA LYS A 56 12.04 7.47 -25.98
C LYS A 56 10.81 6.60 -25.79
N HIS A 57 10.97 5.27 -25.89
CA HIS A 57 9.88 4.29 -25.80
C HIS A 57 10.10 3.34 -24.61
N PRO A 58 9.84 3.79 -23.37
CA PRO A 58 9.99 2.97 -22.17
C PRO A 58 8.88 1.91 -22.07
N ASN A 59 9.16 0.90 -21.27
CA ASN A 59 8.17 -0.07 -20.82
C ASN A 59 8.02 -0.05 -19.30
N ALA A 60 7.14 -0.90 -18.75
CA ALA A 60 6.87 -0.94 -17.31
C ALA A 60 8.13 -1.22 -16.46
N ASN A 61 9.07 -2.04 -16.97
CA ASN A 61 10.31 -2.33 -16.23
C ASN A 61 11.21 -1.10 -16.10
N ASP A 62 11.23 -0.24 -17.11
CA ASP A 62 12.04 0.99 -17.09
C ASP A 62 11.55 1.95 -16.03
N PHE A 63 10.22 2.10 -15.87
CA PHE A 63 9.63 2.89 -14.82
C PHE A 63 9.91 2.30 -13.43
N ILE A 64 9.69 0.99 -13.25
CA ILE A 64 9.90 0.32 -11.96
C ILE A 64 11.36 0.37 -11.54
N ARG A 65 12.33 0.21 -12.44
CA ARG A 65 13.77 0.37 -12.12
C ARG A 65 14.12 1.75 -11.56
N ILE A 66 13.51 2.80 -12.11
CA ILE A 66 13.69 4.16 -11.58
C ILE A 66 13.08 4.27 -10.19
N ALA A 67 11.87 3.72 -9.99
CA ALA A 67 11.19 3.72 -8.72
C ALA A 67 12.01 2.95 -7.65
N GLU A 68 12.51 1.76 -7.96
CA GLU A 68 13.39 0.97 -7.08
C GLU A 68 14.68 1.72 -6.72
N LYS A 69 15.34 2.29 -7.73
CA LYS A 69 16.58 3.05 -7.51
C LYS A 69 16.37 4.27 -6.62
N ARG A 70 15.25 4.99 -6.79
CA ARG A 70 14.96 6.21 -6.06
C ARG A 70 14.46 5.94 -4.63
N SER A 71 13.65 4.91 -4.45
CA SER A 71 13.07 4.54 -3.15
C SER A 71 13.98 3.66 -2.29
N GLY A 72 14.90 2.92 -2.91
CA GLY A 72 15.67 1.87 -2.23
C GLY A 72 14.86 0.62 -1.88
N MET A 73 13.64 0.47 -2.44
CA MET A 73 12.74 -0.66 -2.18
C MET A 73 12.67 -1.59 -3.39
N ALA A 74 12.43 -2.88 -3.16
CA ALA A 74 12.09 -3.82 -4.23
C ALA A 74 10.61 -3.65 -4.60
N LEU A 75 10.32 -3.38 -5.88
CA LEU A 75 8.97 -3.08 -6.39
C LEU A 75 8.51 -4.01 -7.52
N GLN A 76 9.24 -5.11 -7.79
CA GLN A 76 8.82 -6.08 -8.81
C GLN A 76 7.48 -6.74 -8.46
N TRP A 77 7.25 -7.04 -7.17
CA TRP A 77 5.96 -7.53 -6.68
C TRP A 77 4.83 -6.54 -7.00
N TYR A 78 5.07 -5.23 -6.80
CA TYR A 78 4.12 -4.17 -7.07
C TYR A 78 3.74 -4.15 -8.56
N LYS A 79 4.74 -4.21 -9.45
CA LYS A 79 4.53 -4.31 -10.89
C LYS A 79 3.69 -5.54 -11.26
N GLU A 80 4.04 -6.72 -10.73
CA GLU A 80 3.33 -7.97 -11.06
C GLU A 80 1.84 -7.90 -10.70
N TYR A 81 1.51 -7.35 -9.54
CA TYR A 81 0.11 -7.25 -9.11
C TYR A 81 -0.66 -6.14 -9.84
N TRP A 82 -0.08 -4.95 -9.98
CA TRP A 82 -0.77 -3.81 -10.55
C TRP A 82 -0.84 -3.82 -12.09
N VAL A 83 0.23 -4.23 -12.74
CA VAL A 83 0.36 -4.14 -14.21
C VAL A 83 -0.21 -5.36 -14.90
N TYR A 84 -0.04 -6.55 -14.31
CA TYR A 84 -0.41 -7.82 -14.94
C TYR A 84 -1.67 -8.49 -14.36
N SER A 85 -2.33 -7.89 -13.37
CA SER A 85 -3.51 -8.50 -12.77
C SER A 85 -4.65 -7.50 -12.55
N THR A 86 -5.83 -8.03 -12.22
CA THR A 86 -7.02 -7.27 -11.81
C THR A 86 -7.40 -7.58 -10.36
N LYS A 87 -6.44 -7.96 -9.53
CA LYS A 87 -6.64 -8.22 -8.11
C LYS A 87 -6.91 -6.92 -7.37
N THR A 88 -7.59 -7.03 -6.23
CA THR A 88 -7.98 -5.89 -5.39
C THR A 88 -7.29 -5.92 -4.04
N ILE A 89 -7.18 -4.75 -3.43
CA ILE A 89 -6.75 -4.55 -2.05
C ILE A 89 -8.01 -4.62 -1.18
N ASP A 90 -7.95 -5.37 -0.10
CA ASP A 90 -8.99 -5.42 0.94
C ASP A 90 -8.32 -5.95 2.22
N TYR A 91 -8.22 -5.10 3.22
CA TYR A 91 -7.70 -5.42 4.55
C TYR A 91 -8.76 -5.10 5.59
N GLY A 92 -8.79 -5.83 6.69
CA GLY A 92 -9.74 -5.59 7.75
C GLY A 92 -9.13 -5.73 9.14
N ILE A 93 -9.77 -5.07 10.10
CA ILE A 93 -9.47 -5.19 11.52
C ILE A 93 -10.38 -6.27 12.11
N GLY A 94 -9.77 -7.30 12.70
CA GLY A 94 -10.45 -8.36 13.41
C GLY A 94 -10.46 -8.17 14.92
N ASP A 95 -10.23 -9.25 15.65
CA ASP A 95 -10.29 -9.26 17.11
C ASP A 95 -9.20 -8.41 17.75
N ILE A 96 -9.57 -7.77 18.87
CA ILE A 96 -8.65 -7.05 19.75
C ILE A 96 -8.64 -7.76 21.10
N ASN A 97 -7.49 -8.29 21.49
CA ASN A 97 -7.30 -9.10 22.69
C ASN A 97 -6.29 -8.47 23.64
N ASP A 98 -6.45 -8.71 24.95
CA ASP A 98 -5.41 -8.40 25.93
C ASP A 98 -4.27 -9.41 25.82
N ALA A 99 -3.04 -8.91 25.78
CA ALA A 99 -1.82 -9.70 25.72
C ALA A 99 -0.85 -9.27 26.85
N GLY A 100 -1.26 -9.51 28.09
CA GLY A 100 -0.44 -9.19 29.26
C GLY A 100 -0.34 -7.69 29.53
N GLY A 101 -1.46 -6.96 29.45
CA GLY A 101 -1.55 -5.53 29.66
C GLY A 101 -1.22 -4.69 28.42
N LYS A 102 -0.98 -5.35 27.29
CA LYS A 102 -0.86 -4.74 25.96
C LYS A 102 -1.95 -5.26 25.04
N ALA A 103 -2.36 -4.48 24.05
CA ALA A 103 -3.33 -4.96 23.07
C ALA A 103 -2.66 -5.71 21.92
N ALA A 104 -3.29 -6.79 21.51
CA ALA A 104 -2.98 -7.54 20.29
C ALA A 104 -4.16 -7.44 19.34
N VAL A 105 -3.96 -6.90 18.15
CA VAL A 105 -4.98 -6.68 17.12
C VAL A 105 -4.72 -7.64 15.97
N THR A 106 -5.73 -8.38 15.56
CA THR A 106 -5.67 -9.18 14.35
C THR A 106 -6.01 -8.31 13.14
N LEU A 107 -5.11 -8.25 12.18
CA LEU A 107 -5.34 -7.64 10.88
C LEU A 107 -5.46 -8.76 9.85
N SER A 108 -6.49 -8.71 9.01
CA SER A 108 -6.75 -9.74 8.00
C SER A 108 -6.57 -9.20 6.59
N ARG A 109 -5.90 -9.98 5.76
CA ARG A 109 -5.79 -9.74 4.33
C ARG A 109 -6.92 -10.49 3.62
N ILE A 110 -7.93 -9.76 3.16
CA ILE A 110 -9.11 -10.28 2.48
C ILE A 110 -8.88 -10.28 0.97
N GLY A 111 -8.31 -9.17 0.45
CA GLY A 111 -7.95 -9.04 -0.95
C GLY A 111 -6.72 -9.86 -1.35
N LEU A 112 -6.48 -9.94 -2.66
CA LEU A 112 -5.38 -10.71 -3.24
C LEU A 112 -4.22 -9.85 -3.76
N MET A 113 -4.22 -8.54 -3.44
CA MET A 113 -3.15 -7.61 -3.77
C MET A 113 -2.44 -7.16 -2.49
N PRO A 114 -1.12 -7.41 -2.36
CA PRO A 114 -0.37 -7.00 -1.18
C PRO A 114 -0.17 -5.49 -1.13
N MET A 115 -0.23 -4.93 0.08
CA MET A 115 0.17 -3.55 0.36
C MET A 115 0.82 -3.47 1.74
N PRO A 116 1.81 -2.58 1.97
CA PRO A 116 2.21 -2.22 3.32
C PRO A 116 1.07 -1.46 4.00
N LEU A 117 0.96 -1.54 5.32
CA LEU A 117 -0.12 -0.88 6.04
C LEU A 117 0.41 0.24 6.95
N ASP A 118 -0.27 1.38 6.92
CA ASP A 118 -0.28 2.37 7.98
C ASP A 118 -1.49 2.08 8.88
N VAL A 119 -1.24 1.83 10.17
CA VAL A 119 -2.30 1.60 11.15
C VAL A 119 -2.16 2.66 12.25
N GLN A 120 -3.11 3.59 12.30
CA GLN A 120 -3.15 4.58 13.36
C GLN A 120 -3.93 4.04 14.56
N VAL A 121 -3.32 4.15 15.73
CA VAL A 121 -3.99 3.90 17.01
C VAL A 121 -4.14 5.21 17.75
N THR A 122 -5.38 5.59 18.04
CA THR A 122 -5.71 6.76 18.84
C THR A 122 -6.14 6.31 20.24
N TYR A 123 -5.56 6.91 21.26
CA TYR A 123 -5.83 6.58 22.66
C TYR A 123 -6.85 7.53 23.29
N LYS A 124 -7.43 7.12 24.41
CA LYS A 124 -8.44 7.90 25.18
C LYS A 124 -7.88 9.20 25.77
N ASP A 125 -6.57 9.27 25.96
CA ASP A 125 -5.87 10.49 26.41
C ASP A 125 -5.65 11.52 25.28
N GLY A 126 -6.09 11.20 24.04
CA GLY A 126 -5.96 12.06 22.87
C GLY A 126 -4.65 11.90 22.10
N THR A 127 -3.71 11.10 22.59
CA THR A 127 -2.47 10.80 21.86
C THR A 127 -2.71 9.77 20.77
N SER A 128 -1.82 9.71 19.76
CA SER A 128 -1.89 8.71 18.69
C SER A 128 -0.49 8.20 18.34
N GLU A 129 -0.43 6.98 17.83
CA GLU A 129 0.76 6.34 17.28
C GLU A 129 0.45 5.80 15.90
N MET A 130 1.45 5.81 15.01
CA MET A 130 1.39 5.21 13.67
C MET A 130 2.24 3.94 13.66
N TYR A 131 1.60 2.81 13.41
CA TYR A 131 2.26 1.52 13.22
C TYR A 131 2.38 1.25 11.73
N TYR A 132 3.60 1.11 11.24
CA TYR A 132 3.87 0.77 9.84
C TYR A 132 4.24 -0.70 9.72
N ILE A 133 3.53 -1.43 8.87
CA ILE A 133 3.74 -2.86 8.63
C ILE A 133 4.15 -3.05 7.17
N PRO A 134 5.45 -3.25 6.89
CA PRO A 134 5.91 -3.53 5.53
C PRO A 134 5.50 -4.93 5.07
N VAL A 135 5.36 -5.13 3.77
CA VAL A 135 5.27 -6.49 3.20
C VAL A 135 6.68 -7.05 3.00
N ASN A 136 6.84 -8.35 3.20
CA ASN A 136 8.14 -9.02 3.15
C ASN A 136 8.84 -8.98 1.78
N MET A 137 8.13 -8.59 0.72
CA MET A 137 8.67 -8.52 -0.64
C MET A 137 9.31 -7.17 -0.99
N MET A 138 9.13 -6.13 -0.17
CA MET A 138 9.57 -4.78 -0.53
C MET A 138 10.99 -4.43 -0.07
N TYR A 139 11.54 -5.16 0.91
CA TYR A 139 12.91 -4.96 1.43
C TYR A 139 13.26 -3.51 1.77
N GLY A 140 12.33 -2.78 2.38
CA GLY A 140 12.52 -1.39 2.75
C GLY A 140 11.28 -0.78 3.39
N ASN A 141 11.40 0.46 3.83
CA ASN A 141 10.34 1.19 4.52
C ASN A 141 10.28 2.63 4.01
N LYS A 142 9.07 3.20 3.92
CA LYS A 142 8.94 4.64 3.65
C LYS A 142 9.34 5.47 4.88
N GLN A 143 9.63 6.74 4.65
CA GLN A 143 9.80 7.71 5.72
C GLN A 143 8.43 8.13 6.30
N PRO A 144 8.37 8.52 7.58
CA PRO A 144 7.16 9.10 8.16
C PRO A 144 6.64 10.28 7.33
N GLU A 145 5.34 10.35 7.12
CA GLU A 145 4.70 11.45 6.37
C GLU A 145 3.99 12.45 7.29
N ASN A 146 3.99 12.22 8.60
CA ASN A 146 3.43 13.09 9.62
C ASN A 146 4.32 13.12 10.87
N ASN A 147 3.92 13.87 11.90
CA ASN A 147 4.68 14.04 13.14
C ASN A 147 4.28 13.05 14.24
N LEU A 148 3.49 12.02 13.94
CA LEU A 148 3.16 10.99 14.93
C LEU A 148 4.38 10.09 15.19
N PRO A 149 4.50 9.50 16.40
CA PRO A 149 5.41 8.41 16.63
C PRO A 149 5.21 7.32 15.57
N PHE A 150 6.25 7.04 14.79
CA PHE A 150 6.21 6.11 13.67
C PHE A 150 6.94 4.83 14.04
N ILE A 151 6.19 3.75 14.24
CA ILE A 151 6.68 2.48 14.79
C ILE A 151 6.66 1.43 13.68
N ILE A 152 7.84 1.10 13.16
CA ILE A 152 7.99 0.05 12.15
C ILE A 152 7.90 -1.30 12.83
N LYS A 153 7.00 -2.14 12.35
CA LYS A 153 6.78 -3.51 12.83
C LYS A 153 7.49 -4.53 11.95
N SER A 154 7.48 -5.78 12.38
CA SER A 154 7.96 -6.90 11.55
C SER A 154 7.16 -6.99 10.25
N GLU A 155 7.84 -7.42 9.19
CA GLU A 155 7.23 -7.59 7.87
C GLU A 155 6.04 -8.56 7.91
N TRP A 156 4.96 -8.20 7.21
CA TRP A 156 3.88 -9.14 6.94
C TRP A 156 4.29 -10.11 5.84
N LYS A 157 4.42 -11.38 6.18
CA LYS A 157 4.70 -12.43 5.20
C LYS A 157 3.43 -12.66 4.37
N TRP A 158 3.52 -12.41 3.07
CA TRP A 158 2.38 -12.49 2.16
C TRP A 158 1.61 -13.82 2.18
N VAL A 159 2.29 -14.92 2.51
CA VAL A 159 1.66 -16.24 2.63
C VAL A 159 0.68 -16.36 3.81
N ASN A 160 0.78 -15.48 4.80
CA ASN A 160 -0.10 -15.48 5.96
C ASN A 160 -1.33 -14.61 5.67
N PRO A 161 -2.56 -15.13 5.86
CA PRO A 161 -3.77 -14.33 5.69
C PRO A 161 -3.93 -13.28 6.79
N ASP A 162 -3.38 -13.54 7.98
CA ASP A 162 -3.53 -12.68 9.15
C ASP A 162 -2.19 -12.23 9.70
N TYR A 163 -2.23 -11.09 10.38
CA TYR A 163 -1.10 -10.47 11.09
C TYR A 163 -1.54 -10.02 12.47
N THR A 164 -0.78 -10.35 13.50
CA THR A 164 -1.03 -9.88 14.86
C THR A 164 -0.20 -8.64 15.14
N LEU A 165 -0.85 -7.48 15.19
CA LEU A 165 -0.24 -6.21 15.56
C LEU A 165 -0.21 -6.06 17.09
N GLN A 166 0.98 -6.04 17.67
CA GLN A 166 1.17 -5.72 19.09
C GLN A 166 1.23 -4.19 19.28
N ILE A 167 0.29 -3.65 20.06
CA ILE A 167 0.18 -2.25 20.41
C ILE A 167 0.90 -1.99 21.74
N SER A 168 1.46 -0.80 21.90
CA SER A 168 2.26 -0.43 23.09
C SER A 168 1.46 -0.36 24.39
N ARG A 169 0.14 -0.11 24.31
CA ARG A 169 -0.77 0.06 25.45
C ARG A 169 -1.85 -1.00 25.50
N GLY A 170 -2.56 -1.06 26.62
CA GLY A 170 -3.66 -2.00 26.85
C GLY A 170 -4.92 -1.67 26.05
N VAL A 171 -5.79 -2.66 25.90
CA VAL A 171 -7.09 -2.52 25.20
C VAL A 171 -7.94 -1.41 25.82
N ALA A 172 -7.90 -1.25 27.16
CA ALA A 172 -8.67 -0.23 27.88
C ALA A 172 -8.31 1.22 27.49
N ASP A 173 -7.09 1.45 27.02
CA ASP A 173 -6.59 2.77 26.64
C ASP A 173 -6.94 3.16 25.20
N ILE A 174 -7.29 2.20 24.37
CA ILE A 174 -7.57 2.41 22.95
C ILE A 174 -8.93 3.07 22.77
N LYS A 175 -8.97 4.13 21.98
CA LYS A 175 -10.18 4.81 21.52
C LYS A 175 -10.59 4.35 20.13
N GLN A 176 -9.62 4.25 19.21
CA GLN A 176 -9.83 3.92 17.80
C GLN A 176 -8.58 3.28 17.20
N ILE A 177 -8.80 2.35 16.29
CA ILE A 177 -7.77 1.79 15.40
C ILE A 177 -8.27 1.99 13.98
N GLU A 178 -7.41 2.42 13.06
CA GLU A 178 -7.77 2.70 11.68
C GLU A 178 -6.63 2.28 10.74
N ILE A 179 -6.95 1.48 9.74
CA ILE A 179 -6.04 1.18 8.63
C ILE A 179 -6.13 2.31 7.61
N ASP A 180 -4.98 2.77 7.12
CA ASP A 180 -4.87 3.87 6.15
C ASP A 180 -5.66 5.13 6.55
N PRO A 181 -5.30 5.80 7.63
CA PRO A 181 -5.97 7.05 8.06
C PRO A 181 -5.84 8.17 7.02
N SER A 182 -4.89 8.03 6.08
CA SER A 182 -4.72 8.98 4.98
C SER A 182 -5.77 8.84 3.87
N GLN A 183 -6.51 7.73 3.86
CA GLN A 183 -7.51 7.36 2.85
C GLN A 183 -6.95 7.29 1.42
N ARG A 184 -5.67 7.01 1.25
CA ARG A 184 -5.01 6.91 -0.05
C ARG A 184 -4.95 5.49 -0.60
N MET A 185 -5.02 4.48 0.26
CA MET A 185 -5.02 3.08 -0.18
C MET A 185 -6.32 2.77 -0.93
N ALA A 186 -6.19 2.13 -2.09
CA ALA A 186 -7.33 1.73 -2.93
C ALA A 186 -8.01 0.46 -2.40
N ASP A 187 -8.32 0.45 -1.12
CA ASP A 187 -9.09 -0.60 -0.48
C ASP A 187 -10.53 -0.59 -0.98
N VAL A 188 -11.02 -1.75 -1.42
CA VAL A 188 -12.37 -1.87 -2.01
C VAL A 188 -13.49 -1.94 -0.97
N ASN A 189 -13.14 -2.15 0.31
CA ASN A 189 -14.11 -2.25 1.41
C ASN A 189 -13.59 -1.52 2.65
N ARG A 190 -13.67 -0.22 2.66
CA ARG A 190 -13.18 0.61 3.79
C ARG A 190 -14.03 0.54 5.06
N VAL A 191 -15.14 -0.19 5.05
CA VAL A 191 -16.01 -0.34 6.23
C VAL A 191 -15.39 -1.26 7.29
N ASN A 192 -14.46 -2.12 6.90
CA ASN A 192 -13.76 -3.07 7.76
C ASN A 192 -12.35 -2.59 8.23
N ASN A 193 -11.99 -1.35 7.88
CA ASN A 193 -10.68 -0.75 8.19
C ASN A 193 -10.62 -0.09 9.57
#